data_f015f61ca4c9712e0968676362c5c24c
#
_entry.id   f015f61ca4c9712e0968676362c5c24c
#
_cell.length_a   1.000
_cell.length_b   1.000
_cell.length_c   1.000
_cell.angle_alpha   90.00
_cell.angle_beta   90.00
_cell.angle_gamma   90.00
#
_symmetry.space_group_name_H-M   'P 1'
#
loop_
_entity.id
_entity.type
_entity.pdbx_description
1 polymer ?
#
loop_
_entity_poly.entity_id
_entity_poly.type
_entity_poly.pdbx_seq_one_letter_code
_entity_poly.pdbx_strand_id
1 'polypeptide(L)'
;MGPFVQVVLGQIISLFGNAALRFVLPLILLRQTGSTAVYGAATALALLPALAGTLAGGVLADRCRKARLMVVLDLAAAGLAWGAAASADNLPTVLWAPAALCALYALQGLYQPVMRASLPLLLAGDRLVQGNAVIQLVDTLDELLGPLLGSALLGVMGLGPLLVLCGACFAASALLEWQIRIPGDRPQPRTQRKPDFAADLRESLTYLYHSRPELLRLAGIMALVNLVEIPAVVVGIPVVIVQYLGQSDVVLGAVQAVLSVGGLAGGALAGRSRHPLSDRQALGLLMGIAGLCAAMGVVLWVPPLACSGVALCGFGVMAAAMRFNVWFFARLQTVLPQAQLGRVTGCTMALAGLTQPVGQAGYGVLFDVFSACPAGVLLGAGALSAVFLTGAMRHETEKRPG
;
A
#
# COMPACT_ATOMS: atom_id res chain seq x y z
N MET A 1 22.44 23.38 -3.36
CA MET A 1 21.28 22.62 -3.84
C MET A 1 20.01 23.41 -3.56
N GLY A 2 19.03 23.42 -4.46
CA GLY A 2 17.74 24.07 -4.20
C GLY A 2 16.93 23.31 -3.13
N PRO A 3 16.08 23.99 -2.34
CA PRO A 3 15.33 23.37 -1.24
C PRO A 3 14.49 22.15 -1.69
N PHE A 4 13.91 22.19 -2.89
CA PHE A 4 13.16 21.07 -3.45
C PHE A 4 14.06 19.81 -3.66
N VAL A 5 15.25 20.00 -4.20
CA VAL A 5 16.20 18.88 -4.42
C VAL A 5 16.62 18.25 -3.08
N GLN A 6 16.79 19.06 -2.03
CA GLN A 6 17.09 18.55 -0.69
C GLN A 6 15.93 17.71 -0.12
N VAL A 7 14.66 18.15 -0.30
CA VAL A 7 13.48 17.37 0.09
C VAL A 7 13.44 16.04 -0.66
N VAL A 8 13.64 16.04 -1.98
CA VAL A 8 13.63 14.82 -2.79
C VAL A 8 14.74 13.86 -2.38
N LEU A 9 15.95 14.35 -2.14
CA LEU A 9 17.08 13.51 -1.70
C LEU A 9 16.81 12.94 -0.28
N GLY A 10 16.34 13.77 0.65
CA GLY A 10 15.94 13.30 1.97
C GLY A 10 14.88 12.20 1.86
N GLN A 11 13.84 12.43 1.05
CA GLN A 11 12.80 11.45 0.83
C GLN A 11 13.33 10.13 0.23
N ILE A 12 14.20 10.18 -0.78
CA ILE A 12 14.78 8.95 -1.37
C ILE A 12 15.51 8.14 -0.30
N ILE A 13 16.29 8.80 0.56
CA ILE A 13 17.05 8.13 1.60
C ILE A 13 16.14 7.56 2.69
N SER A 14 15.16 8.34 3.15
CA SER A 14 14.20 7.91 4.16
C SER A 14 13.31 6.78 3.66
N LEU A 15 12.79 6.88 2.43
CA LEU A 15 11.95 5.84 1.81
C LEU A 15 12.72 4.52 1.66
N PHE A 16 14.00 4.56 1.28
CA PHE A 16 14.82 3.35 1.21
C PHE A 16 14.84 2.59 2.55
N GLY A 17 15.10 3.29 3.67
CA GLY A 17 15.07 2.69 5.00
C GLY A 17 13.69 2.16 5.36
N ASN A 18 12.64 2.91 5.03
CA ASN A 18 11.25 2.55 5.28
C ASN A 18 10.81 1.31 4.49
N ALA A 19 11.05 1.28 3.17
CA ALA A 19 10.68 0.17 2.31
C ALA A 19 11.38 -1.14 2.71
N ALA A 20 12.68 -1.07 3.02
CA ALA A 20 13.43 -2.22 3.50
C ALA A 20 12.82 -2.78 4.80
N LEU A 21 12.54 -1.92 5.80
CA LEU A 21 11.95 -2.36 7.07
C LEU A 21 10.52 -2.88 6.94
N ARG A 22 9.70 -2.24 6.13
CA ARG A 22 8.31 -2.68 5.87
C ARG A 22 8.25 -4.06 5.23
N PHE A 23 9.26 -4.42 4.45
CA PHE A 23 9.41 -5.75 3.88
C PHE A 23 10.01 -6.75 4.86
N VAL A 24 11.11 -6.37 5.53
CA VAL A 24 11.93 -7.27 6.35
C VAL A 24 11.24 -7.63 7.67
N LEU A 25 10.61 -6.68 8.38
CA LEU A 25 10.01 -6.95 9.68
C LEU A 25 8.91 -8.03 9.64
N PRO A 26 7.92 -7.98 8.72
CA PRO A 26 6.95 -9.06 8.60
C PRO A 26 7.59 -10.37 8.16
N LEU A 27 8.59 -10.33 7.27
CA LEU A 27 9.26 -11.52 6.76
C LEU A 27 10.01 -12.28 7.86
N ILE A 28 10.76 -11.55 8.71
CA ILE A 28 11.45 -12.14 9.86
C ILE A 28 10.44 -12.73 10.85
N LEU A 29 9.32 -12.04 11.07
CA LEU A 29 8.25 -12.52 11.93
C LEU A 29 7.68 -13.85 11.39
N LEU A 30 7.41 -13.94 10.08
CA LEU A 30 6.96 -15.15 9.42
C LEU A 30 7.96 -16.31 9.58
N ARG A 31 9.26 -16.03 9.35
CA ARG A 31 10.32 -17.04 9.46
C ARG A 31 10.54 -17.56 10.87
N GLN A 32 10.52 -16.69 11.86
CA GLN A 32 10.81 -17.08 13.24
C GLN A 32 9.62 -17.73 13.93
N THR A 33 8.40 -17.31 13.62
CA THR A 33 7.19 -17.89 14.22
C THR A 33 6.67 -19.10 13.46
N GLY A 34 6.95 -19.20 12.17
CA GLY A 34 6.34 -20.20 11.29
C GLY A 34 4.83 -19.99 11.08
N SER A 35 4.22 -18.96 11.74
CA SER A 35 2.78 -18.72 11.72
C SER A 35 2.40 -17.64 10.71
N THR A 36 1.59 -18.01 9.74
CA THR A 36 1.02 -17.10 8.76
C THR A 36 -0.06 -16.20 9.38
N ALA A 37 -0.73 -16.68 10.43
CA ALA A 37 -1.69 -15.88 11.20
C ALA A 37 -0.99 -14.71 11.89
N VAL A 38 0.18 -14.91 12.50
CA VAL A 38 0.97 -13.85 13.12
C VAL A 38 1.45 -12.84 12.06
N TYR A 39 1.93 -13.32 10.91
CA TYR A 39 2.31 -12.47 9.78
C TYR A 39 1.15 -11.62 9.27
N GLY A 40 0.01 -12.25 8.98
CA GLY A 40 -1.20 -11.58 8.49
C GLY A 40 -1.77 -10.58 9.51
N ALA A 41 -1.77 -10.94 10.80
CA ALA A 41 -2.21 -10.05 11.87
C ALA A 41 -1.28 -8.83 12.02
N ALA A 42 0.03 -9.02 11.98
CA ALA A 42 1.00 -7.92 12.10
C ALA A 42 0.89 -6.93 10.94
N THR A 43 0.79 -7.43 9.71
CA THR A 43 0.59 -6.59 8.52
C THR A 43 -0.76 -5.88 8.53
N ALA A 44 -1.82 -6.56 8.93
CA ALA A 44 -3.15 -5.99 9.10
C ALA A 44 -3.19 -4.88 10.14
N LEU A 45 -2.64 -5.15 11.32
CA LEU A 45 -2.58 -4.18 12.43
C LEU A 45 -1.79 -2.92 12.05
N ALA A 46 -0.73 -3.05 11.27
CA ALA A 46 0.09 -1.91 10.85
C ALA A 46 -0.66 -0.91 9.95
N LEU A 47 -1.67 -1.35 9.20
CA LEU A 47 -2.48 -0.46 8.36
C LEU A 47 -3.34 0.51 9.16
N LEU A 48 -3.78 0.14 10.37
CA LEU A 48 -4.62 1.00 11.21
C LEU A 48 -3.86 2.26 11.69
N PRO A 49 -2.65 2.16 12.28
CA PRO A 49 -1.83 3.32 12.58
C PRO A 49 -1.43 4.15 11.34
N ALA A 50 -1.24 3.53 10.18
CA ALA A 50 -0.99 4.24 8.93
C ALA A 50 -2.15 5.17 8.57
N LEU A 51 -3.38 4.66 8.60
CA LEU A 51 -4.59 5.45 8.33
C LEU A 51 -4.75 6.58 9.35
N ALA A 52 -4.62 6.27 10.63
CA ALA A 52 -4.68 7.28 11.70
C ALA A 52 -3.58 8.35 11.53
N GLY A 53 -2.36 7.92 11.19
CA GLY A 53 -1.24 8.79 10.88
C GLY A 53 -1.52 9.72 9.71
N THR A 54 -2.09 9.21 8.63
CA THR A 54 -2.43 10.03 7.45
C THR A 54 -3.44 11.14 7.78
N LEU A 55 -4.46 10.81 8.57
CA LEU A 55 -5.43 11.80 9.03
C LEU A 55 -4.81 12.86 9.96
N ALA A 56 -4.02 12.40 10.93
CA ALA A 56 -3.32 13.27 11.87
C ALA A 56 -2.24 14.12 11.17
N GLY A 57 -1.52 13.54 10.19
CA GLY A 57 -0.49 14.20 9.39
C GLY A 57 -1.01 15.39 8.61
N GLY A 58 -2.20 15.27 8.02
CA GLY A 58 -2.88 16.39 7.37
C GLY A 58 -3.14 17.57 8.32
N VAL A 59 -3.63 17.28 9.53
CA VAL A 59 -3.88 18.31 10.56
C VAL A 59 -2.58 18.92 11.06
N LEU A 60 -1.56 18.10 11.29
CA LEU A 60 -0.23 18.55 11.76
C LEU A 60 0.49 19.39 10.70
N ALA A 61 0.34 19.04 9.41
CA ALA A 61 0.89 19.82 8.31
C ALA A 61 0.38 21.28 8.27
N ASP A 62 -0.87 21.50 8.71
CA ASP A 62 -1.45 22.85 8.80
C ASP A 62 -1.00 23.59 10.08
N ARG A 63 -0.77 22.88 11.18
CA ARG A 63 -0.51 23.45 12.51
C ARG A 63 0.96 23.60 12.89
N CYS A 64 1.84 22.84 12.23
CA CYS A 64 3.27 22.81 12.55
C CYS A 64 4.10 23.32 11.37
N ARG A 65 5.34 23.69 11.65
CA ARG A 65 6.34 23.92 10.59
C ARG A 65 6.70 22.61 9.93
N LYS A 66 6.41 22.50 8.64
CA LYS A 66 6.55 21.25 7.87
C LYS A 66 7.97 20.73 7.89
N ALA A 67 8.97 21.60 7.65
CA ALA A 67 10.38 21.19 7.70
C ALA A 67 10.78 20.60 9.06
N ARG A 68 10.34 21.22 10.17
CA ARG A 68 10.65 20.69 11.51
C ARG A 68 9.95 19.36 11.79
N LEU A 69 8.70 19.23 11.31
CA LEU A 69 7.91 18.03 11.53
C LEU A 69 8.51 16.85 10.77
N MET A 70 8.96 17.04 9.53
CA MET A 70 9.66 16.01 8.76
C MET A 70 10.91 15.52 9.48
N VAL A 71 11.77 16.45 9.95
CA VAL A 71 12.97 16.11 10.75
C VAL A 71 12.62 15.30 12.00
N VAL A 72 11.58 15.69 12.75
CA VAL A 72 11.18 14.98 13.97
C VAL A 72 10.68 13.57 13.65
N LEU A 73 9.92 13.41 12.55
CA LEU A 73 9.40 12.11 12.13
C LEU A 73 10.54 11.18 11.68
N ASP A 74 11.52 11.67 10.92
CA ASP A 74 12.68 10.89 10.51
C ASP A 74 13.58 10.54 11.70
N LEU A 75 13.80 11.45 12.64
CA LEU A 75 14.53 11.12 13.88
C LEU A 75 13.80 10.09 14.74
N ALA A 76 12.47 10.14 14.78
CA ALA A 76 11.66 9.14 15.46
C ALA A 76 11.78 7.77 14.77
N ALA A 77 11.78 7.73 13.42
CA ALA A 77 12.01 6.52 12.64
C ALA A 77 13.43 5.96 12.83
N ALA A 78 14.45 6.82 12.91
CA ALA A 78 15.81 6.42 13.24
C ALA A 78 15.91 5.78 14.64
N GLY A 79 15.32 6.44 15.64
CA GLY A 79 15.26 5.91 17.01
C GLY A 79 14.51 4.58 17.10
N LEU A 80 13.42 4.43 16.33
CA LEU A 80 12.66 3.19 16.23
C LEU A 80 13.54 2.07 15.63
N ALA A 81 14.24 2.33 14.52
CA ALA A 81 15.09 1.34 13.86
C ALA A 81 16.28 0.91 14.76
N TRP A 82 16.93 1.84 15.44
CA TRP A 82 18.01 1.53 16.39
C TRP A 82 17.49 0.83 17.65
N GLY A 83 16.30 1.22 18.14
CA GLY A 83 15.64 0.52 19.24
C GLY A 83 15.27 -0.93 18.87
N ALA A 84 14.79 -1.14 17.64
CA ALA A 84 14.56 -2.48 17.09
C ALA A 84 15.87 -3.29 16.97
N ALA A 85 16.98 -2.66 16.52
CA ALA A 85 18.29 -3.30 16.47
C ALA A 85 18.76 -3.76 17.87
N ALA A 86 18.63 -2.91 18.89
CA ALA A 86 18.97 -3.25 20.26
C ALA A 86 18.05 -4.34 20.86
N SER A 87 16.83 -4.46 20.37
CA SER A 87 15.86 -5.47 20.80
C SER A 87 16.03 -6.81 20.11
N ALA A 88 16.61 -6.82 18.91
CA ALA A 88 16.68 -8.00 18.05
C ALA A 88 17.42 -9.20 18.68
N ASP A 89 18.48 -8.92 19.44
CA ASP A 89 19.28 -9.96 20.09
C ASP A 89 18.80 -10.28 21.52
N ASN A 90 17.97 -9.42 22.14
CA ASN A 90 17.60 -9.50 23.54
C ASN A 90 16.15 -9.93 23.79
N LEU A 91 15.28 -9.75 22.80
CA LEU A 91 13.84 -10.02 22.95
C LEU A 91 13.30 -10.91 21.84
N PRO A 92 12.30 -11.75 22.13
CA PRO A 92 11.60 -12.52 21.10
C PRO A 92 11.00 -11.59 20.04
N THR A 93 11.20 -11.88 18.77
CA THR A 93 10.77 -11.05 17.62
C THR A 93 9.27 -10.76 17.64
N VAL A 94 8.47 -11.70 18.11
CA VAL A 94 7.01 -11.56 18.25
C VAL A 94 6.61 -10.37 19.13
N LEU A 95 7.47 -9.97 20.08
CA LEU A 95 7.14 -8.88 21.01
C LEU A 95 7.43 -7.50 20.42
N TRP A 96 8.56 -7.35 19.72
CA TRP A 96 9.00 -6.03 19.28
C TRP A 96 8.71 -5.74 17.80
N ALA A 97 8.77 -6.74 16.91
CA ALA A 97 8.65 -6.50 15.47
C ALA A 97 7.25 -6.01 15.04
N PRO A 98 6.12 -6.54 15.56
CA PRO A 98 4.81 -5.98 15.25
C PRO A 98 4.64 -4.55 15.76
N ALA A 99 5.16 -4.24 16.94
CA ALA A 99 5.12 -2.88 17.48
C ALA A 99 5.96 -1.91 16.66
N ALA A 100 7.18 -2.32 16.26
CA ALA A 100 8.04 -1.55 15.38
C ALA A 100 7.38 -1.32 14.00
N LEU A 101 6.75 -2.34 13.44
CA LEU A 101 6.01 -2.26 12.17
C LEU A 101 4.85 -1.26 12.28
N CYS A 102 4.02 -1.36 13.30
CA CYS A 102 2.92 -0.43 13.56
C CYS A 102 3.40 1.01 13.71
N ALA A 103 4.48 1.23 14.46
CA ALA A 103 5.07 2.55 14.66
C ALA A 103 5.65 3.11 13.34
N LEU A 104 6.33 2.28 12.55
CA LEU A 104 6.88 2.68 11.25
C LEU A 104 5.76 3.12 10.29
N TYR A 105 4.65 2.35 10.22
CA TYR A 105 3.49 2.69 9.40
C TYR A 105 2.79 3.97 9.89
N ALA A 106 2.71 4.20 11.21
CA ALA A 106 2.19 5.44 11.77
C ALA A 106 3.04 6.65 11.39
N LEU A 107 4.38 6.54 11.53
CA LEU A 107 5.32 7.60 11.16
C LEU A 107 5.24 7.92 9.66
N GLN A 108 5.17 6.91 8.81
CA GLN A 108 5.02 7.08 7.37
C GLN A 108 3.68 7.73 7.03
N GLY A 109 2.60 7.29 7.67
CA GLY A 109 1.28 7.92 7.51
C GLY A 109 1.28 9.40 7.88
N LEU A 110 2.00 9.79 8.93
CA LEU A 110 2.19 11.19 9.32
C LEU A 110 3.05 11.97 8.32
N TYR A 111 4.15 11.37 7.85
CA TYR A 111 5.15 12.02 7.01
C TYR A 111 4.61 12.40 5.63
N GLN A 112 3.89 11.50 4.97
CA GLN A 112 3.44 11.67 3.57
C GLN A 112 2.57 12.94 3.36
N PRO A 113 1.53 13.22 4.16
CA PRO A 113 0.75 14.46 4.00
C PRO A 113 1.57 15.72 4.27
N VAL A 114 2.50 15.68 5.23
CA VAL A 114 3.37 16.82 5.58
C VAL A 114 4.30 17.15 4.42
N MET A 115 4.94 16.14 3.85
CA MET A 115 5.83 16.29 2.70
C MET A 115 5.06 16.85 1.49
N ARG A 116 3.91 16.25 1.14
CA ARG A 116 3.09 16.72 0.01
C ARG A 116 2.58 18.14 0.22
N ALA A 117 2.24 18.55 1.45
CA ALA A 117 1.86 19.92 1.78
C ALA A 117 3.02 20.92 1.72
N SER A 118 4.28 20.46 1.71
CA SER A 118 5.45 21.33 1.53
C SER A 118 5.70 21.72 0.06
N LEU A 119 5.28 20.89 -0.90
CA LEU A 119 5.57 21.09 -2.33
C LEU A 119 5.06 22.43 -2.90
N PRO A 120 3.80 22.85 -2.63
CA PRO A 120 3.30 24.12 -3.13
C PRO A 120 4.03 25.36 -2.54
N LEU A 121 4.73 25.18 -1.42
CA LEU A 121 5.55 26.25 -0.81
C LEU A 121 6.94 26.34 -1.46
N LEU A 122 7.40 25.26 -2.09
CA LEU A 122 8.71 25.16 -2.73
C LEU A 122 8.66 25.40 -4.24
N LEU A 123 7.54 25.07 -4.88
CA LEU A 123 7.36 25.06 -6.32
C LEU A 123 6.06 25.76 -6.70
N ALA A 124 6.06 26.47 -7.83
CA ALA A 124 4.88 27.15 -8.37
C ALA A 124 4.68 26.82 -9.86
N GLY A 125 3.43 26.93 -10.33
CA GLY A 125 3.07 26.71 -11.74
C GLY A 125 3.46 25.32 -12.26
N ASP A 126 4.03 25.26 -13.45
CA ASP A 126 4.40 23.99 -14.12
C ASP A 126 5.46 23.19 -13.34
N ARG A 127 6.30 23.87 -12.55
CA ARG A 127 7.30 23.21 -11.70
C ARG A 127 6.64 22.39 -10.57
N LEU A 128 5.48 22.79 -10.08
CA LEU A 128 4.72 22.00 -9.08
C LEU A 128 4.22 20.69 -9.68
N VAL A 129 3.75 20.70 -10.93
CA VAL A 129 3.33 19.48 -11.63
C VAL A 129 4.51 18.53 -11.80
N GLN A 130 5.67 19.06 -12.24
CA GLN A 130 6.91 18.29 -12.37
C GLN A 130 7.38 17.74 -11.01
N GLY A 131 7.32 18.54 -9.95
CA GLY A 131 7.67 18.13 -8.59
C GLY A 131 6.80 16.98 -8.10
N ASN A 132 5.49 17.05 -8.29
CA ASN A 132 4.58 15.95 -7.94
C ASN A 132 4.89 14.67 -8.75
N ALA A 133 5.24 14.80 -10.04
CA ALA A 133 5.64 13.67 -10.86
C ALA A 133 6.93 13.01 -10.36
N VAL A 134 7.93 13.81 -9.92
CA VAL A 134 9.16 13.29 -9.32
C VAL A 134 8.86 12.53 -8.02
N ILE A 135 8.03 13.09 -7.12
CA ILE A 135 7.64 12.41 -5.88
C ILE A 135 6.92 11.09 -6.18
N GLN A 136 5.98 11.09 -7.13
CA GLN A 136 5.28 9.87 -7.53
C GLN A 136 6.24 8.81 -8.10
N LEU A 137 7.28 9.23 -8.83
CA LEU A 137 8.32 8.33 -9.33
C LEU A 137 9.13 7.74 -8.15
N VAL A 138 9.47 8.55 -7.16
CA VAL A 138 10.18 8.10 -5.95
C VAL A 138 9.33 7.10 -5.17
N ASP A 139 8.04 7.38 -4.95
CA ASP A 139 7.10 6.46 -4.28
C ASP A 139 7.02 5.11 -5.03
N THR A 140 7.00 5.16 -6.35
CA THR A 140 6.96 3.95 -7.20
C THR A 140 8.26 3.14 -7.14
N LEU A 141 9.40 3.83 -7.12
CA LEU A 141 10.70 3.18 -6.95
C LEU A 141 10.85 2.55 -5.55
N ASP A 142 10.29 3.15 -4.52
CA ASP A 142 10.23 2.61 -3.16
C ASP A 142 9.52 1.25 -3.14
N GLU A 143 8.33 1.16 -3.75
CA GLU A 143 7.55 -0.07 -3.84
C GLU A 143 8.28 -1.17 -4.63
N LEU A 144 9.05 -0.81 -5.63
CA LEU A 144 9.82 -1.74 -6.46
C LEU A 144 11.11 -2.21 -5.77
N LEU A 145 11.90 -1.25 -5.26
CA LEU A 145 13.23 -1.51 -4.76
C LEU A 145 13.24 -2.00 -3.31
N GLY A 146 12.21 -1.64 -2.52
CA GLY A 146 12.11 -2.02 -1.12
C GLY A 146 12.25 -3.53 -0.87
N PRO A 147 11.40 -4.38 -1.46
CA PRO A 147 11.51 -5.83 -1.32
C PRO A 147 12.83 -6.39 -1.85
N LEU A 148 13.29 -5.89 -3.01
CA LEU A 148 14.52 -6.38 -3.66
C LEU A 148 15.77 -6.07 -2.83
N LEU A 149 15.92 -4.80 -2.43
CA LEU A 149 17.07 -4.36 -1.65
C LEU A 149 16.97 -4.84 -0.19
N GLY A 150 15.79 -4.82 0.40
CA GLY A 150 15.55 -5.32 1.75
C GLY A 150 15.91 -6.79 1.88
N SER A 151 15.48 -7.63 0.93
CA SER A 151 15.83 -9.06 0.93
C SER A 151 17.30 -9.33 0.68
N ALA A 152 17.91 -8.61 -0.28
CA ALA A 152 19.33 -8.77 -0.60
C ALA A 152 20.22 -8.35 0.58
N LEU A 153 19.96 -7.20 1.18
CA LEU A 153 20.71 -6.71 2.34
C LEU A 153 20.51 -7.59 3.57
N LEU A 154 19.28 -8.07 3.82
CA LEU A 154 19.02 -9.04 4.88
C LEU A 154 19.86 -10.31 4.69
N GLY A 155 19.94 -10.83 3.46
CA GLY A 155 20.73 -12.01 3.14
C GLY A 155 22.24 -11.83 3.30
N VAL A 156 22.76 -10.62 3.03
CA VAL A 156 24.20 -10.33 3.09
C VAL A 156 24.67 -9.96 4.49
N MET A 157 23.95 -9.09 5.19
CA MET A 157 24.42 -8.51 6.47
C MET A 157 23.62 -8.97 7.69
N GLY A 158 22.48 -9.62 7.50
CA GLY A 158 21.60 -10.02 8.60
C GLY A 158 20.73 -8.89 9.13
N LEU A 159 19.88 -9.21 10.13
CA LEU A 159 18.86 -8.30 10.64
C LEU A 159 19.43 -7.11 11.41
N GLY A 160 20.31 -7.35 12.38
CA GLY A 160 20.85 -6.29 13.24
C GLY A 160 21.54 -5.16 12.47
N PRO A 161 22.56 -5.46 11.64
CA PRO A 161 23.22 -4.45 10.79
C PRO A 161 22.27 -3.75 9.83
N LEU A 162 21.26 -4.45 9.29
CA LEU A 162 20.25 -3.86 8.42
C LEU A 162 19.40 -2.81 9.16
N LEU A 163 18.95 -3.13 10.38
CA LEU A 163 18.22 -2.18 11.23
C LEU A 163 19.05 -0.94 11.54
N VAL A 164 20.35 -1.12 11.84
CA VAL A 164 21.26 -0.01 12.08
C VAL A 164 21.43 0.85 10.83
N LEU A 165 21.59 0.25 9.65
CA LEU A 165 21.70 0.95 8.38
C LEU A 165 20.41 1.75 8.06
N CYS A 166 19.23 1.17 8.25
CA CYS A 166 17.97 1.87 8.05
C CYS A 166 17.84 3.08 9.00
N GLY A 167 18.22 2.90 10.27
CA GLY A 167 18.27 4.01 11.24
C GLY A 167 19.23 5.12 10.81
N ALA A 168 20.40 4.77 10.25
CA ALA A 168 21.34 5.73 9.70
C ALA A 168 20.78 6.46 8.47
N CYS A 169 20.01 5.78 7.60
CA CYS A 169 19.31 6.41 6.49
C CYS A 169 18.29 7.46 6.97
N PHE A 170 17.45 7.11 7.95
CA PHE A 170 16.51 8.07 8.53
C PHE A 170 17.23 9.28 9.18
N ALA A 171 18.29 9.04 9.93
CA ALA A 171 19.10 10.12 10.52
C ALA A 171 19.76 11.00 9.46
N ALA A 172 20.26 10.42 8.37
CA ALA A 172 20.84 11.17 7.25
C ALA A 172 19.77 12.02 6.53
N SER A 173 18.56 11.47 6.33
CA SER A 173 17.43 12.24 5.81
C SER A 173 17.08 13.42 6.72
N ALA A 174 16.95 13.18 8.03
CA ALA A 174 16.68 14.23 9.01
C ALA A 174 17.74 15.35 8.99
N LEU A 175 19.02 15.01 8.83
CA LEU A 175 20.11 15.98 8.70
C LEU A 175 20.02 16.83 7.43
N LEU A 176 19.63 16.23 6.31
CA LEU A 176 19.36 16.94 5.07
C LEU A 176 18.17 17.88 5.21
N GLU A 177 17.09 17.38 5.80
CA GLU A 177 15.86 18.16 6.00
C GLU A 177 16.02 19.30 7.01
N TRP A 178 16.86 19.14 8.02
CA TRP A 178 17.20 20.20 8.98
C TRP A 178 17.76 21.46 8.28
N GLN A 179 18.46 21.29 7.17
CA GLN A 179 19.07 22.37 6.42
C GLN A 179 18.04 23.08 5.50
N ILE A 180 16.85 22.50 5.33
CA ILE A 180 15.84 23.04 4.41
C ILE A 180 15.13 24.24 5.03
N ARG A 181 15.15 25.34 4.29
CA ARG A 181 14.33 26.52 4.60
C ARG A 181 13.16 26.56 3.62
N ILE A 182 11.97 26.19 4.09
CA ILE A 182 10.74 26.29 3.29
C ILE A 182 10.19 27.71 3.42
N PRO A 183 10.13 28.48 2.32
CA PRO A 183 9.56 29.83 2.35
C PRO A 183 8.09 29.80 2.77
N GLY A 184 7.69 30.68 3.68
CA GLY A 184 6.29 30.75 4.12
C GLY A 184 5.81 29.58 4.98
N ASP A 185 6.70 28.70 5.48
CA ASP A 185 6.37 27.60 6.39
C ASP A 185 5.97 28.12 7.77
N ARG A 186 4.76 28.66 7.85
CA ARG A 186 4.17 29.19 9.08
C ARG A 186 2.95 28.36 9.45
N PRO A 187 2.74 28.04 10.74
CA PRO A 187 1.50 27.45 11.21
C PRO A 187 0.32 28.37 10.80
N GLN A 188 -0.66 27.81 10.13
CA GLN A 188 -1.89 28.54 9.81
C GLN A 188 -2.94 28.18 10.86
N PRO A 189 -3.40 29.16 11.68
CA PRO A 189 -4.53 28.91 12.55
C PRO A 189 -5.79 28.77 11.69
N ARG A 190 -6.23 27.54 11.48
CA ARG A 190 -7.48 27.29 10.76
C ARG A 190 -8.66 27.55 11.68
N THR A 191 -9.47 28.56 11.34
CA THR A 191 -10.80 28.84 11.93
C THR A 191 -11.88 27.86 11.42
N GLN A 192 -11.51 26.75 10.81
CA GLN A 192 -12.47 25.83 10.23
C GLN A 192 -12.87 24.72 11.21
N ARG A 193 -14.17 24.41 11.18
CA ARG A 193 -14.87 23.32 11.85
C ARG A 193 -13.98 22.08 12.00
N LYS A 194 -13.92 21.51 13.21
CA LYS A 194 -13.23 20.22 13.43
C LYS A 194 -13.76 19.22 12.39
N PRO A 195 -12.88 18.57 11.62
CA PRO A 195 -13.32 17.52 10.72
C PRO A 195 -14.01 16.43 11.56
N ASP A 196 -15.29 16.31 11.41
CA ASP A 196 -16.05 15.22 12.02
C ASP A 196 -16.09 14.09 10.97
N PHE A 197 -15.04 13.26 11.02
CA PHE A 197 -14.88 12.14 10.09
C PHE A 197 -16.12 11.23 10.08
N ALA A 198 -16.74 10.99 11.23
CA ALA A 198 -17.92 10.15 11.33
C ALA A 198 -19.14 10.80 10.66
N ALA A 199 -19.33 12.11 10.86
CA ALA A 199 -20.39 12.87 10.20
C ALA A 199 -20.17 12.96 8.68
N ASP A 200 -18.94 13.25 8.24
CA ASP A 200 -18.57 13.33 6.83
C ASP A 200 -18.73 11.97 6.12
N LEU A 201 -18.34 10.88 6.80
CA LEU A 201 -18.52 9.51 6.31
C LEU A 201 -20.00 9.17 6.16
N ARG A 202 -20.80 9.46 7.19
CA ARG A 202 -22.24 9.20 7.18
C ARG A 202 -22.95 9.99 6.09
N GLU A 203 -22.62 11.27 5.93
CA GLU A 203 -23.21 12.14 4.90
C GLU A 203 -22.81 11.65 3.49
N SER A 204 -21.55 11.26 3.29
CA SER A 204 -21.08 10.70 2.02
C SER A 204 -21.76 9.37 1.69
N LEU A 205 -21.91 8.47 2.66
CA LEU A 205 -22.64 7.21 2.48
C LEU A 205 -24.12 7.45 2.17
N THR A 206 -24.75 8.38 2.87
CA THR A 206 -26.15 8.76 2.61
C THR A 206 -26.32 9.33 1.20
N TYR A 207 -25.41 10.19 0.78
CA TYR A 207 -25.39 10.72 -0.58
C TYR A 207 -25.19 9.61 -1.63
N LEU A 208 -24.22 8.72 -1.44
CA LEU A 208 -24.00 7.59 -2.34
C LEU A 208 -25.22 6.69 -2.42
N TYR A 209 -25.86 6.39 -1.29
CA TYR A 209 -27.01 5.50 -1.24
C TYR A 209 -28.22 6.06 -1.99
N HIS A 210 -28.55 7.35 -1.76
CA HIS A 210 -29.77 7.95 -2.33
C HIS A 210 -29.57 8.58 -3.71
N SER A 211 -28.39 9.19 -3.96
CA SER A 211 -28.19 9.99 -5.17
C SER A 211 -27.34 9.29 -6.23
N ARG A 212 -26.47 8.35 -5.82
CA ARG A 212 -25.49 7.71 -6.72
C ARG A 212 -25.26 6.23 -6.36
N PRO A 213 -26.29 5.38 -6.42
CA PRO A 213 -26.20 3.96 -6.07
C PRO A 213 -25.17 3.18 -6.94
N GLU A 214 -24.91 3.65 -8.18
CA GLU A 214 -23.88 3.10 -9.05
C GLU A 214 -22.47 3.27 -8.45
N LEU A 215 -22.19 4.40 -7.82
CA LEU A 215 -20.88 4.65 -7.18
C LEU A 215 -20.75 3.89 -5.87
N LEU A 216 -21.84 3.72 -5.12
CA LEU A 216 -21.83 2.88 -3.92
C LEU A 216 -21.52 1.42 -4.27
N ARG A 217 -22.06 0.92 -5.39
CA ARG A 217 -21.75 -0.42 -5.88
C ARG A 217 -20.28 -0.55 -6.28
N LEU A 218 -19.73 0.43 -7.00
CA LEU A 218 -18.31 0.46 -7.34
C LEU A 218 -17.42 0.50 -6.08
N ALA A 219 -17.80 1.27 -5.06
CA ALA A 219 -17.12 1.28 -3.76
C ALA A 219 -17.18 -0.11 -3.08
N GLY A 220 -18.31 -0.80 -3.16
CA GLY A 220 -18.47 -2.17 -2.66
C GLY A 220 -17.57 -3.17 -3.40
N ILE A 221 -17.46 -3.05 -4.72
CA ILE A 221 -16.55 -3.88 -5.53
C ILE A 221 -15.09 -3.61 -5.13
N MET A 222 -14.69 -2.33 -4.96
CA MET A 222 -13.35 -1.99 -4.47
C MET A 222 -13.08 -2.57 -3.07
N ALA A 223 -14.06 -2.49 -2.17
CA ALA A 223 -13.96 -3.07 -0.84
C ALA A 223 -13.80 -4.61 -0.91
N LEU A 224 -14.48 -5.28 -1.82
CA LEU A 224 -14.34 -6.72 -2.04
C LEU A 224 -12.95 -7.08 -2.57
N VAL A 225 -12.42 -6.35 -3.54
CA VAL A 225 -11.05 -6.53 -4.06
C VAL A 225 -10.02 -6.38 -2.95
N ASN A 226 -10.18 -5.35 -2.11
CA ASN A 226 -9.28 -5.12 -0.95
C ASN A 226 -9.48 -6.13 0.18
N LEU A 227 -10.63 -6.80 0.25
CA LEU A 227 -10.90 -7.84 1.25
C LEU A 227 -10.37 -9.21 0.81
N VAL A 228 -10.50 -9.55 -0.48
CA VAL A 228 -10.28 -10.91 -0.99
C VAL A 228 -9.03 -10.99 -1.86
N GLU A 229 -8.93 -10.19 -2.93
CA GLU A 229 -7.90 -10.38 -3.96
C GLU A 229 -6.54 -9.82 -3.52
N ILE A 230 -6.49 -8.59 -3.04
CA ILE A 230 -5.23 -7.97 -2.63
C ILE A 230 -4.59 -8.70 -1.44
N PRO A 231 -5.31 -9.07 -0.37
CA PRO A 231 -4.73 -9.84 0.73
C PRO A 231 -4.28 -11.24 0.33
N ALA A 232 -4.98 -11.91 -0.61
CA ALA A 232 -4.54 -13.20 -1.14
C ALA A 232 -3.16 -13.12 -1.80
N VAL A 233 -2.83 -11.99 -2.42
CA VAL A 233 -1.50 -11.74 -3.02
C VAL A 233 -0.50 -11.27 -1.96
N VAL A 234 -0.86 -10.26 -1.15
CA VAL A 234 0.06 -9.63 -0.17
C VAL A 234 0.48 -10.62 0.92
N VAL A 235 -0.43 -11.44 1.42
CA VAL A 235 -0.14 -12.48 2.41
C VAL A 235 0.25 -13.80 1.74
N GLY A 236 -0.45 -14.18 0.68
CA GLY A 236 -0.28 -15.48 0.04
C GLY A 236 1.08 -15.66 -0.64
N ILE A 237 1.60 -14.66 -1.36
CA ILE A 237 2.88 -14.82 -2.06
C ILE A 237 4.05 -15.03 -1.10
N PRO A 238 4.27 -14.23 -0.04
CA PRO A 238 5.31 -14.51 0.94
C PRO A 238 5.19 -15.89 1.58
N VAL A 239 3.97 -16.28 1.97
CA VAL A 239 3.70 -17.59 2.56
C VAL A 239 4.04 -18.73 1.58
N VAL A 240 3.57 -18.63 0.35
CA VAL A 240 3.82 -19.65 -0.67
C VAL A 240 5.31 -19.75 -1.00
N ILE A 241 5.99 -18.65 -1.25
CA ILE A 241 7.41 -18.64 -1.65
C ILE A 241 8.30 -19.11 -0.51
N VAL A 242 8.09 -18.61 0.72
CA VAL A 242 8.99 -18.85 1.85
C VAL A 242 8.67 -20.14 2.57
N GLN A 243 7.39 -20.38 2.91
CA GLN A 243 7.03 -21.55 3.73
C GLN A 243 6.72 -22.79 2.90
N TYR A 244 5.92 -22.64 1.83
CA TYR A 244 5.50 -23.81 1.05
C TYR A 244 6.56 -24.26 0.04
N LEU A 245 7.16 -23.32 -0.71
CA LEU A 245 8.22 -23.64 -1.68
C LEU A 245 9.62 -23.64 -1.07
N GLY A 246 9.80 -23.20 0.18
CA GLY A 246 11.09 -23.20 0.88
C GLY A 246 12.16 -22.32 0.23
N GLN A 247 11.76 -21.30 -0.55
CA GLN A 247 12.67 -20.45 -1.27
C GLN A 247 13.33 -19.39 -0.36
N SER A 248 14.46 -18.85 -0.84
CA SER A 248 15.21 -17.81 -0.13
C SER A 248 14.49 -16.45 -0.15
N ASP A 249 14.88 -15.55 0.78
CA ASP A 249 14.36 -14.17 0.82
C ASP A 249 14.67 -13.40 -0.46
N VAL A 250 15.82 -13.68 -1.10
CA VAL A 250 16.21 -13.07 -2.37
C VAL A 250 15.23 -13.44 -3.48
N VAL A 251 14.78 -14.71 -3.53
CA VAL A 251 13.76 -15.15 -4.48
C VAL A 251 12.42 -14.46 -4.20
N LEU A 252 12.01 -14.34 -2.95
CA LEU A 252 10.82 -13.58 -2.59
C LEU A 252 10.94 -12.12 -3.02
N GLY A 253 12.07 -11.46 -2.74
CA GLY A 253 12.33 -10.09 -3.17
C GLY A 253 12.25 -9.91 -4.68
N ALA A 254 12.80 -10.87 -5.45
CA ALA A 254 12.71 -10.87 -6.91
C ALA A 254 11.26 -11.04 -7.41
N VAL A 255 10.49 -11.94 -6.79
CA VAL A 255 9.06 -12.11 -7.10
C VAL A 255 8.30 -10.83 -6.81
N GLN A 256 8.51 -10.19 -5.67
CA GLN A 256 7.87 -8.91 -5.33
C GLN A 256 8.24 -7.79 -6.32
N ALA A 257 9.51 -7.74 -6.76
CA ALA A 257 9.94 -6.80 -7.81
C ALA A 257 9.19 -7.03 -9.13
N VAL A 258 8.98 -8.30 -9.52
CA VAL A 258 8.17 -8.64 -10.71
C VAL A 258 6.73 -8.15 -10.56
N LEU A 259 6.13 -8.27 -9.38
CA LEU A 259 4.79 -7.74 -9.10
C LEU A 259 4.74 -6.21 -9.25
N SER A 260 5.74 -5.50 -8.70
CA SER A 260 5.83 -4.03 -8.80
C SER A 260 5.98 -3.57 -10.24
N VAL A 261 6.80 -4.28 -11.05
CA VAL A 261 6.89 -4.03 -12.51
C VAL A 261 5.54 -4.25 -13.19
N GLY A 262 4.75 -5.24 -12.74
CA GLY A 262 3.38 -5.46 -13.21
C GLY A 262 2.50 -4.23 -12.96
N GLY A 263 2.53 -3.68 -11.76
CA GLY A 263 1.81 -2.45 -11.41
C GLY A 263 2.20 -1.26 -12.30
N LEU A 264 3.52 -1.05 -12.52
CA LEU A 264 4.03 -0.04 -13.45
C LEU A 264 3.53 -0.24 -14.89
N ALA A 265 3.58 -1.47 -15.37
CA ALA A 265 3.09 -1.82 -16.70
C ALA A 265 1.58 -1.52 -16.84
N GLY A 266 0.78 -1.87 -15.82
CA GLY A 266 -0.65 -1.56 -15.77
C GLY A 266 -0.94 -0.06 -15.81
N GLY A 267 -0.20 0.73 -15.04
CA GLY A 267 -0.29 2.20 -15.04
C GLY A 267 0.11 2.80 -16.40
N ALA A 268 1.21 2.34 -16.99
CA ALA A 268 1.66 2.78 -18.29
C ALA A 268 0.66 2.43 -19.43
N LEU A 269 0.06 1.25 -19.37
CA LEU A 269 -1.00 0.84 -20.28
C LEU A 269 -2.26 1.70 -20.12
N ALA A 270 -2.62 2.06 -18.90
CA ALA A 270 -3.74 2.97 -18.64
C ALA A 270 -3.48 4.37 -19.23
N GLY A 271 -2.27 4.91 -19.01
CA GLY A 271 -1.88 6.24 -19.52
C GLY A 271 -1.75 6.32 -21.03
N ARG A 272 -1.41 5.22 -21.71
CA ARG A 272 -1.36 5.14 -23.17
C ARG A 272 -2.73 4.95 -23.83
N SER A 273 -3.73 4.54 -23.09
CA SER A 273 -5.07 4.24 -23.62
C SER A 273 -5.76 5.53 -24.03
N ARG A 274 -6.02 5.72 -25.32
CA ARG A 274 -6.74 6.90 -25.86
C ARG A 274 -8.22 6.93 -25.46
N HIS A 275 -8.78 5.79 -25.12
CA HIS A 275 -10.18 5.66 -24.71
C HIS A 275 -10.25 5.13 -23.27
N PRO A 276 -11.09 5.73 -22.41
CA PRO A 276 -11.35 5.19 -21.10
C PRO A 276 -11.97 3.79 -21.19
N LEU A 277 -11.67 2.93 -20.25
CA LEU A 277 -12.30 1.61 -20.18
C LEU A 277 -13.82 1.78 -19.98
N SER A 278 -14.60 0.94 -20.63
CA SER A 278 -16.01 0.80 -20.31
C SER A 278 -16.20 0.07 -18.97
N ASP A 279 -17.34 0.26 -18.31
CA ASP A 279 -17.65 -0.40 -17.03
C ASP A 279 -17.54 -1.93 -17.17
N ARG A 280 -17.97 -2.50 -18.31
CA ARG A 280 -17.85 -3.93 -18.63
C ARG A 280 -16.39 -4.40 -18.75
N GLN A 281 -15.52 -3.58 -19.36
CA GLN A 281 -14.09 -3.89 -19.46
C GLN A 281 -13.39 -3.82 -18.09
N ALA A 282 -13.79 -2.85 -17.26
CA ALA A 282 -13.28 -2.74 -15.90
C ALA A 282 -13.65 -3.95 -15.04
N LEU A 283 -14.91 -4.41 -15.12
CA LEU A 283 -15.33 -5.67 -14.46
C LEU A 283 -14.60 -6.88 -15.06
N GLY A 284 -14.32 -6.89 -16.37
CA GLY A 284 -13.52 -7.92 -17.02
C GLY A 284 -12.08 -7.99 -16.49
N LEU A 285 -11.48 -6.84 -16.12
CA LEU A 285 -10.16 -6.83 -15.46
C LEU A 285 -10.20 -7.50 -14.08
N LEU A 286 -11.24 -7.24 -13.29
CA LEU A 286 -11.41 -7.88 -11.99
C LEU A 286 -11.65 -9.38 -12.11
N MET A 287 -12.45 -9.82 -13.09
CA MET A 287 -12.57 -11.25 -13.40
C MET A 287 -11.24 -11.87 -13.82
N GLY A 288 -10.40 -11.11 -14.55
CA GLY A 288 -9.03 -11.50 -14.87
C GLY A 288 -8.16 -11.68 -13.62
N ILE A 289 -8.27 -10.78 -12.65
CA ILE A 289 -7.56 -10.90 -11.35
C ILE A 289 -8.02 -12.16 -10.63
N ALA A 290 -9.33 -12.39 -10.51
CA ALA A 290 -9.87 -13.61 -9.90
C ALA A 290 -9.35 -14.89 -10.58
N GLY A 291 -9.31 -14.91 -11.93
CA GLY A 291 -8.74 -16.00 -12.71
C GLY A 291 -7.25 -16.20 -12.47
N LEU A 292 -6.47 -15.13 -12.36
CA LEU A 292 -5.03 -15.18 -12.07
C LEU A 292 -4.75 -15.65 -10.64
N CYS A 293 -5.56 -15.25 -9.66
CA CYS A 293 -5.48 -15.79 -8.29
C CYS A 293 -5.76 -17.29 -8.27
N ALA A 294 -6.77 -17.76 -9.01
CA ALA A 294 -7.03 -19.20 -9.15
C ALA A 294 -5.86 -19.91 -9.89
N ALA A 295 -5.31 -19.31 -10.94
CA ALA A 295 -4.17 -19.85 -11.67
C ALA A 295 -2.92 -19.98 -10.80
N MET A 296 -2.66 -19.05 -9.87
CA MET A 296 -1.60 -19.21 -8.86
C MET A 296 -1.78 -20.52 -8.07
N GLY A 297 -3.02 -20.83 -7.64
CA GLY A 297 -3.29 -22.06 -6.94
C GLY A 297 -3.01 -23.30 -7.79
N VAL A 298 -3.41 -23.29 -9.07
CA VAL A 298 -3.18 -24.41 -10.01
C VAL A 298 -1.69 -24.63 -10.26
N VAL A 299 -0.93 -23.55 -10.45
CA VAL A 299 0.52 -23.63 -10.76
C VAL A 299 1.31 -24.27 -9.60
N LEU A 300 0.84 -24.20 -8.37
CA LEU A 300 1.50 -24.84 -7.22
C LEU A 300 1.53 -26.37 -7.31
N TRP A 301 0.66 -26.97 -8.11
CA TRP A 301 0.69 -28.42 -8.37
C TRP A 301 1.75 -28.86 -9.38
N VAL A 302 2.44 -27.88 -10.01
CA VAL A 302 3.53 -28.13 -10.96
C VAL A 302 4.84 -27.56 -10.39
N PRO A 303 5.57 -28.32 -9.54
CA PRO A 303 6.72 -27.81 -8.77
C PRO A 303 7.76 -27.02 -9.59
N PRO A 304 8.18 -27.48 -10.80
CA PRO A 304 9.20 -26.74 -11.58
C PRO A 304 8.73 -25.37 -12.07
N LEU A 305 7.42 -25.17 -12.18
CA LEU A 305 6.83 -23.90 -12.64
C LEU A 305 6.22 -23.06 -11.51
N ALA A 306 6.16 -23.59 -10.28
CA ALA A 306 5.44 -22.96 -9.18
C ALA A 306 5.91 -21.54 -8.90
N CYS A 307 7.21 -21.33 -8.72
CA CYS A 307 7.76 -20.02 -8.39
C CYS A 307 7.58 -19.01 -9.54
N SER A 308 7.97 -19.39 -10.77
CA SER A 308 7.84 -18.52 -11.94
C SER A 308 6.38 -18.23 -12.31
N GLY A 309 5.52 -19.23 -12.17
CA GLY A 309 4.09 -19.08 -12.44
C GLY A 309 3.39 -18.17 -11.44
N VAL A 310 3.73 -18.29 -10.13
CA VAL A 310 3.24 -17.37 -9.10
C VAL A 310 3.70 -15.94 -9.39
N ALA A 311 4.97 -15.74 -9.77
CA ALA A 311 5.49 -14.42 -10.14
C ALA A 311 4.77 -13.83 -11.36
N LEU A 312 4.54 -14.63 -12.41
CA LEU A 312 3.87 -14.20 -13.62
C LEU A 312 2.38 -13.87 -13.39
N CYS A 313 1.68 -14.71 -12.65
CA CYS A 313 0.30 -14.44 -12.24
C CYS A 313 0.23 -13.19 -11.38
N GLY A 314 1.15 -13.01 -10.41
CA GLY A 314 1.25 -11.82 -9.57
C GLY A 314 1.49 -10.55 -10.37
N PHE A 315 2.38 -10.60 -11.38
CA PHE A 315 2.56 -9.52 -12.35
C PHE A 315 1.24 -9.13 -13.00
N GLY A 316 0.49 -10.12 -13.52
CA GLY A 316 -0.80 -9.89 -14.17
C GLY A 316 -1.84 -9.29 -13.22
N VAL A 317 -1.90 -9.78 -11.97
CA VAL A 317 -2.79 -9.23 -10.93
C VAL A 317 -2.48 -7.77 -10.67
N MET A 318 -1.21 -7.41 -10.46
CA MET A 318 -0.81 -6.03 -10.18
C MET A 318 -1.05 -5.11 -11.39
N ALA A 319 -0.79 -5.60 -12.60
CA ALA A 319 -1.06 -4.85 -13.83
C ALA A 319 -2.57 -4.56 -14.01
N ALA A 320 -3.41 -5.55 -13.81
CA ALA A 320 -4.86 -5.41 -13.91
C ALA A 320 -5.42 -4.52 -12.80
N ALA A 321 -4.95 -4.69 -11.55
CA ALA A 321 -5.35 -3.90 -10.39
C ALA A 321 -5.00 -2.41 -10.58
N MET A 322 -3.79 -2.09 -11.02
CA MET A 322 -3.40 -0.71 -11.28
C MET A 322 -4.23 -0.08 -12.41
N ARG A 323 -4.48 -0.81 -13.48
CA ARG A 323 -5.32 -0.33 -14.59
C ARG A 323 -6.76 -0.10 -14.15
N PHE A 324 -7.32 -0.98 -13.30
CA PHE A 324 -8.63 -0.80 -12.68
C PHE A 324 -8.66 0.42 -11.76
N ASN A 325 -7.64 0.63 -10.93
CA ASN A 325 -7.52 1.79 -10.04
C ASN A 325 -7.57 3.11 -10.83
N VAL A 326 -6.79 3.22 -11.91
CA VAL A 326 -6.78 4.43 -12.76
C VAL A 326 -8.17 4.69 -13.35
N TRP A 327 -8.84 3.66 -13.87
CA TRP A 327 -10.20 3.77 -14.39
C TRP A 327 -11.18 4.19 -13.28
N PHE A 328 -11.11 3.59 -12.10
CA PHE A 328 -12.00 3.85 -10.98
C PHE A 328 -11.94 5.33 -10.54
N PHE A 329 -10.74 5.87 -10.35
CA PHE A 329 -10.57 7.28 -9.99
C PHE A 329 -11.02 8.23 -11.11
N ALA A 330 -10.71 7.92 -12.37
CA ALA A 330 -11.20 8.69 -13.51
C ALA A 330 -12.73 8.70 -13.55
N ARG A 331 -13.36 7.56 -13.30
CA ARG A 331 -14.82 7.42 -13.22
C ARG A 331 -15.44 8.28 -12.13
N LEU A 332 -14.85 8.26 -10.92
CA LEU A 332 -15.28 9.14 -9.83
C LEU A 332 -15.19 10.62 -10.21
N GLN A 333 -14.09 11.02 -10.83
CA GLN A 333 -13.86 12.42 -11.24
C GLN A 333 -14.82 12.89 -12.33
N THR A 334 -15.29 12.00 -13.21
CA THR A 334 -16.23 12.35 -14.27
C THR A 334 -17.68 12.40 -13.82
N VAL A 335 -18.05 11.63 -12.80
CA VAL A 335 -19.46 11.49 -12.35
C VAL A 335 -19.80 12.44 -11.21
N LEU A 336 -18.80 12.78 -10.36
CA LEU A 336 -19.03 13.59 -9.17
C LEU A 336 -18.86 15.10 -9.45
N PRO A 337 -19.75 15.96 -8.89
CA PRO A 337 -19.53 17.39 -8.86
C PRO A 337 -18.25 17.74 -8.08
N GLN A 338 -17.52 18.78 -8.52
CA GLN A 338 -16.27 19.21 -7.89
C GLN A 338 -16.40 19.46 -6.36
N ALA A 339 -17.54 20.00 -5.92
CA ALA A 339 -17.80 20.27 -4.51
C ALA A 339 -17.87 19.02 -3.63
N GLN A 340 -18.17 17.84 -4.20
CA GLN A 340 -18.33 16.57 -3.48
C GLN A 340 -17.20 15.59 -3.77
N LEU A 341 -16.39 15.85 -4.80
CA LEU A 341 -15.36 14.94 -5.28
C LEU A 341 -14.40 14.49 -4.16
N GLY A 342 -13.83 15.45 -3.42
CA GLY A 342 -12.86 15.12 -2.37
C GLY A 342 -13.46 14.30 -1.24
N ARG A 343 -14.68 14.64 -0.78
CA ARG A 343 -15.35 13.98 0.33
C ARG A 343 -15.80 12.57 -0.04
N VAL A 344 -16.43 12.40 -1.21
CA VAL A 344 -16.90 11.08 -1.67
C VAL A 344 -15.72 10.15 -2.01
N THR A 345 -14.67 10.68 -2.68
CA THR A 345 -13.46 9.90 -2.96
C THR A 345 -12.78 9.45 -1.66
N GLY A 346 -12.63 10.37 -0.69
CA GLY A 346 -12.06 10.04 0.62
C GLY A 346 -12.88 8.97 1.37
N CYS A 347 -14.20 9.08 1.36
CA CYS A 347 -15.11 8.08 1.93
C CYS A 347 -14.93 6.69 1.25
N THR A 348 -14.90 6.66 -0.07
CA THR A 348 -14.73 5.41 -0.83
C THR A 348 -13.38 4.76 -0.55
N MET A 349 -12.30 5.56 -0.50
CA MET A 349 -10.97 5.06 -0.16
C MET A 349 -10.88 4.56 1.28
N ALA A 350 -11.53 5.24 2.23
CA ALA A 350 -11.58 4.81 3.61
C ALA A 350 -12.30 3.46 3.76
N LEU A 351 -13.45 3.29 3.09
CA LEU A 351 -14.18 2.03 3.07
C LEU A 351 -13.34 0.89 2.48
N ALA A 352 -12.73 1.13 1.31
CA ALA A 352 -11.87 0.15 0.66
C ALA A 352 -10.62 -0.17 1.51
N GLY A 353 -10.01 0.86 2.13
CA GLY A 353 -8.83 0.70 2.98
C GLY A 353 -9.11 -0.05 4.28
N LEU A 354 -10.30 0.10 4.88
CA LEU A 354 -10.68 -0.60 6.11
C LEU A 354 -10.94 -2.10 5.91
N THR A 355 -11.27 -2.53 4.68
CA THR A 355 -11.47 -3.97 4.39
C THR A 355 -10.17 -4.73 4.22
N GLN A 356 -9.09 -4.08 3.81
CA GLN A 356 -7.79 -4.70 3.58
C GLN A 356 -7.17 -5.33 4.84
N PRO A 357 -7.14 -4.67 6.02
CA PRO A 357 -6.67 -5.30 7.26
C PRO A 357 -7.45 -6.57 7.63
N VAL A 358 -8.77 -6.53 7.45
CA VAL A 358 -9.63 -7.70 7.73
C VAL A 358 -9.27 -8.85 6.80
N GLY A 359 -9.06 -8.57 5.51
CA GLY A 359 -8.61 -9.55 4.53
C GLY A 359 -7.24 -10.13 4.89
N GLN A 360 -6.25 -9.28 5.21
CA GLN A 360 -4.90 -9.74 5.55
C GLN A 360 -4.88 -10.64 6.80
N ALA A 361 -5.59 -10.27 7.87
CA ALA A 361 -5.73 -11.09 9.05
C ALA A 361 -6.45 -12.42 8.73
N GLY A 362 -7.54 -12.37 7.95
CA GLY A 362 -8.28 -13.54 7.52
C GLY A 362 -7.44 -14.52 6.70
N TYR A 363 -6.67 -14.04 5.71
CA TYR A 363 -5.78 -14.88 4.91
C TYR A 363 -4.62 -15.44 5.74
N GLY A 364 -4.10 -14.67 6.71
CA GLY A 364 -3.12 -15.18 7.66
C GLY A 364 -3.63 -16.45 8.37
N VAL A 365 -4.86 -16.39 8.89
CA VAL A 365 -5.51 -17.56 9.54
C VAL A 365 -5.81 -18.66 8.54
N LEU A 366 -6.34 -18.34 7.35
CA LEU A 366 -6.65 -19.33 6.33
C LEU A 366 -5.41 -20.13 5.90
N PHE A 367 -4.27 -19.49 5.69
CA PHE A 367 -3.04 -20.18 5.33
C PHE A 367 -2.46 -21.00 6.50
N ASP A 368 -2.69 -20.61 7.76
CA ASP A 368 -2.31 -21.43 8.92
C ASP A 368 -3.18 -22.72 8.98
N VAL A 369 -4.50 -22.55 8.88
CA VAL A 369 -5.45 -23.68 8.95
C VAL A 369 -5.26 -24.65 7.77
N PHE A 370 -5.06 -24.12 6.58
CA PHE A 370 -4.89 -24.88 5.34
C PHE A 370 -3.42 -24.96 4.91
N SER A 371 -2.49 -25.00 5.86
CA SER A 371 -1.05 -25.04 5.59
C SER A 371 -0.60 -26.19 4.69
N ALA A 372 -1.29 -27.34 4.73
CA ALA A 372 -1.05 -28.46 3.84
C ALA A 372 -1.53 -28.22 2.39
N CYS A 373 -2.43 -27.28 2.15
CA CYS A 373 -3.01 -27.04 0.83
C CYS A 373 -3.17 -25.52 0.52
N PRO A 374 -2.07 -24.76 0.44
CA PRO A 374 -2.14 -23.32 0.12
C PRO A 374 -2.73 -23.05 -1.28
N ALA A 375 -2.62 -24.03 -2.20
CA ALA A 375 -3.28 -23.99 -3.50
C ALA A 375 -4.81 -23.83 -3.37
N GLY A 376 -5.42 -24.55 -2.41
CA GLY A 376 -6.86 -24.47 -2.14
C GLY A 376 -7.30 -23.08 -1.67
N VAL A 377 -6.48 -22.40 -0.87
CA VAL A 377 -6.77 -21.03 -0.41
C VAL A 377 -6.79 -20.06 -1.58
N LEU A 378 -5.81 -20.12 -2.48
CA LEU A 378 -5.73 -19.26 -3.66
C LEU A 378 -6.85 -19.55 -4.67
N LEU A 379 -7.16 -20.82 -4.89
CA LEU A 379 -8.29 -21.25 -5.73
C LEU A 379 -9.62 -20.74 -5.15
N GLY A 380 -9.80 -20.88 -3.84
CA GLY A 380 -10.98 -20.38 -3.13
C GLY A 380 -11.12 -18.86 -3.24
N ALA A 381 -10.02 -18.12 -3.14
CA ALA A 381 -10.01 -16.67 -3.35
C ALA A 381 -10.51 -16.28 -4.74
N GLY A 382 -9.94 -16.89 -5.79
CA GLY A 382 -10.35 -16.65 -7.16
C GLY A 382 -11.81 -17.05 -7.43
N ALA A 383 -12.25 -18.20 -6.93
CA ALA A 383 -13.63 -18.67 -7.07
C ALA A 383 -14.63 -17.75 -6.35
N LEU A 384 -14.33 -17.33 -5.13
CA LEU A 384 -15.16 -16.42 -4.34
C LEU A 384 -15.33 -15.09 -5.07
N SER A 385 -14.22 -14.49 -5.53
CA SER A 385 -14.25 -13.24 -6.30
C SER A 385 -15.05 -13.39 -7.58
N ALA A 386 -14.85 -14.48 -8.33
CA ALA A 386 -15.59 -14.72 -9.58
C ALA A 386 -17.11 -14.82 -9.35
N VAL A 387 -17.56 -15.48 -8.28
CA VAL A 387 -18.99 -15.58 -7.92
C VAL A 387 -19.57 -14.21 -7.62
N PHE A 388 -18.91 -13.39 -6.81
CA PHE A 388 -19.39 -12.05 -6.48
C PHE A 388 -19.42 -11.12 -7.70
N LEU A 389 -18.39 -11.16 -8.54
CA LEU A 389 -18.29 -10.33 -9.74
C LEU A 389 -19.30 -10.72 -10.81
N THR A 390 -19.58 -12.01 -10.98
CA THR A 390 -20.66 -12.48 -11.89
C THR A 390 -22.03 -12.01 -11.44
N GLY A 391 -22.31 -12.03 -10.13
CA GLY A 391 -23.52 -11.44 -9.55
C GLY A 391 -23.65 -9.94 -9.86
N ALA A 392 -22.55 -9.20 -9.70
CA ALA A 392 -22.51 -7.77 -9.99
C ALA A 392 -22.73 -7.47 -11.49
N MET A 393 -22.17 -8.31 -12.40
CA MET A 393 -22.33 -8.17 -13.86
C MET A 393 -23.77 -8.47 -14.34
N ARG A 394 -24.43 -9.48 -13.80
CA ARG A 394 -25.82 -9.81 -14.17
C ARG A 394 -26.79 -8.67 -13.86
N HIS A 395 -26.59 -8.01 -12.76
CA HIS A 395 -27.42 -6.88 -12.34
C HIS A 395 -27.26 -5.63 -13.23
N GLU A 396 -26.13 -5.51 -13.96
CA GLU A 396 -25.94 -4.44 -14.95
C GLU A 396 -26.67 -4.71 -16.26
N THR A 397 -26.71 -5.97 -16.68
CA THR A 397 -27.43 -6.36 -17.92
C THR A 397 -28.94 -6.24 -17.79
N GLU A 398 -29.51 -6.49 -16.61
CA GLU A 398 -30.95 -6.37 -16.34
C GLU A 398 -31.46 -4.91 -16.28
N LYS A 399 -30.60 -3.93 -16.01
CA LYS A 399 -30.96 -2.51 -15.89
C LYS A 399 -30.81 -1.68 -17.18
N ARG A 400 -30.41 -2.28 -18.29
CA ARG A 400 -30.47 -1.66 -19.63
C ARG A 400 -31.69 -2.21 -20.36
N PRO A 401 -32.88 -1.57 -20.29
CA PRO A 401 -33.91 -1.81 -21.31
C PRO A 401 -33.32 -1.34 -22.63
N GLY A 402 -33.48 -2.16 -23.67
CA GLY A 402 -33.01 -1.95 -25.02
C GLY A 402 -33.53 -0.68 -25.69
#